data_f5b5768ebca3635e45639a841d00f0b9
#
_entry.id   f5b5768ebca3635e45639a841d00f0b9
#
_cell.length_a   1.000
_cell.length_b   1.000
_cell.length_c   1.000
_cell.angle_alpha   90.00
_cell.angle_beta   90.00
_cell.angle_gamma   90.00
#
_symmetry.space_group_name_H-M   'P 1'
#
loop_
_entity.id
_entity.type
_entity.pdbx_description
1 polymer ?
#
loop_
_entity_poly.entity_id
_entity_poly.type
_entity_poly.pdbx_seq_one_letter_code
_entity_poly.pdbx_strand_id
1 'polypeptide(L)'
;MKLFNILFTLFGVVTVIFFLFQILPGDPARMMMDQNEDADQLKIIQKKYGFDQPILNQYLYYLNDLSILSIHSKNPDKLNFLNKKKYSYKTLLSFERSSIVIKFPYLRESYQRRGVKVSTIIKDTFPNTVVLAISSILIAIIFGLIFGIISALNKGTFLDNFVQLLSTFGMSMPSFLSSIIFAWIFGFVLSEYTNLNMTGSLYELDDFGEEYRLVLKNLILPSIVLGIRPIAVISMMMRNSLIETLKKNYVITAYAKGLSKSKVILNHCIKNSLNPVITALSGWFASLLAGSVFVEYIFGWNGLGREIVNSLNVLDVPVIIGLSLIHI
;
A
#
# COMPACT_ATOMS: atom_id res chain seq x y z
N MET A 1 11.93 -15.01 -17.48
CA MET A 1 11.00 -15.58 -16.49
C MET A 1 10.39 -14.52 -15.55
N LYS A 2 11.14 -13.66 -14.85
CA LYS A 2 10.58 -12.69 -13.88
C LYS A 2 9.55 -11.72 -14.49
N LEU A 3 9.85 -11.10 -15.63
CA LEU A 3 8.93 -10.16 -16.30
C LEU A 3 7.62 -10.85 -16.74
N PHE A 4 7.70 -12.06 -17.26
CA PHE A 4 6.54 -12.85 -17.64
C PHE A 4 5.63 -13.14 -16.43
N ASN A 5 6.23 -13.54 -15.30
CA ASN A 5 5.47 -13.79 -14.05
C ASN A 5 4.75 -12.53 -13.55
N ILE A 6 5.43 -11.37 -13.59
CA ILE A 6 4.82 -10.08 -13.21
C ILE A 6 3.62 -9.77 -14.11
N LEU A 7 3.78 -9.84 -15.44
CA LEU A 7 2.70 -9.58 -16.38
C LEU A 7 1.54 -10.55 -16.22
N PHE A 8 1.85 -11.85 -15.98
CA PHE A 8 0.83 -12.86 -15.75
C PHE A 8 0.06 -12.62 -14.45
N THR A 9 0.76 -12.22 -13.37
CA THR A 9 0.12 -11.87 -12.09
C THR A 9 -0.78 -10.64 -12.26
N LEU A 10 -0.29 -9.57 -12.88
CA LEU A 10 -1.08 -8.36 -13.14
C LEU A 10 -2.33 -8.68 -13.98
N PHE A 11 -2.18 -9.47 -15.03
CA PHE A 11 -3.29 -9.93 -15.86
C PHE A 11 -4.32 -10.74 -15.05
N GLY A 12 -3.85 -11.68 -14.22
CA GLY A 12 -4.69 -12.49 -13.36
C GLY A 12 -5.49 -11.64 -12.37
N VAL A 13 -4.83 -10.71 -11.71
CA VAL A 13 -5.49 -9.81 -10.72
C VAL A 13 -6.54 -8.92 -11.40
N VAL A 14 -6.20 -8.28 -12.52
CA VAL A 14 -7.18 -7.48 -13.29
C VAL A 14 -8.39 -8.31 -13.68
N THR A 15 -8.15 -9.54 -14.16
CA THR A 15 -9.22 -10.45 -14.57
C THR A 15 -10.13 -10.82 -13.39
N VAL A 16 -9.54 -11.25 -12.28
CA VAL A 16 -10.30 -11.66 -11.08
C VAL A 16 -11.11 -10.49 -10.54
N ILE A 17 -10.50 -9.32 -10.37
CA ILE A 17 -11.21 -8.14 -9.81
C ILE A 17 -12.31 -7.71 -10.78
N PHE A 18 -12.05 -7.64 -12.10
CA PHE A 18 -13.06 -7.25 -13.07
C PHE A 18 -14.31 -8.15 -13.00
N PHE A 19 -14.12 -9.47 -13.03
CA PHE A 19 -15.25 -10.40 -12.97
C PHE A 19 -15.91 -10.46 -11.59
N LEU A 20 -15.14 -10.30 -10.50
CA LEU A 20 -15.71 -10.22 -9.16
C LEU A 20 -16.74 -9.08 -9.05
N PHE A 21 -16.40 -7.90 -9.58
CA PHE A 21 -17.32 -6.76 -9.55
C PHE A 21 -18.51 -6.89 -10.50
N GLN A 22 -18.43 -7.75 -11.52
CA GLN A 22 -19.58 -8.09 -12.36
C GLN A 22 -20.59 -9.02 -11.66
N ILE A 23 -20.13 -9.80 -10.68
CA ILE A 23 -20.99 -10.73 -9.91
C ILE A 23 -21.63 -10.01 -8.72
N LEU A 24 -21.03 -8.94 -8.22
CA LEU A 24 -21.58 -8.18 -7.10
C LEU A 24 -22.94 -7.55 -7.49
N PRO A 25 -23.94 -7.63 -6.61
CA PRO A 25 -25.22 -6.99 -6.84
C PRO A 25 -25.05 -5.47 -6.85
N GLY A 26 -25.49 -4.83 -7.94
CA GLY A 26 -25.44 -3.39 -8.12
C GLY A 26 -25.26 -3.05 -9.61
N ASP A 27 -25.95 -2.04 -10.08
CA ASP A 27 -25.73 -1.46 -11.41
C ASP A 27 -24.76 -0.26 -11.26
N PRO A 28 -23.51 -0.37 -11.77
CA PRO A 28 -22.56 0.74 -11.67
C PRO A 28 -23.10 2.05 -12.29
N ALA A 29 -23.95 1.95 -13.32
CA ALA A 29 -24.55 3.12 -13.93
C ALA A 29 -25.55 3.82 -12.99
N ARG A 30 -26.33 3.05 -12.22
CA ARG A 30 -27.24 3.62 -11.21
C ARG A 30 -26.49 4.26 -10.05
N MET A 31 -25.39 3.67 -9.63
CA MET A 31 -24.55 4.22 -8.56
C MET A 31 -23.86 5.55 -8.93
N MET A 32 -23.76 5.84 -10.23
CA MET A 32 -23.22 7.10 -10.75
C MET A 32 -24.29 8.20 -10.87
N MET A 33 -25.54 7.86 -10.63
CA MET A 33 -26.66 8.80 -10.68
C MET A 33 -26.89 9.44 -9.31
N ASP A 34 -27.32 10.70 -9.33
CA ASP A 34 -27.83 11.35 -8.14
C ASP A 34 -29.21 10.75 -7.77
N GLN A 35 -29.78 11.10 -6.62
CA GLN A 35 -31.02 10.54 -6.08
C GLN A 35 -32.25 10.59 -7.02
N ASN A 36 -32.19 11.36 -8.08
CA ASN A 36 -33.24 11.41 -9.10
C ASN A 36 -32.93 10.41 -10.22
N GLU A 37 -33.56 9.25 -10.18
CA GLU A 37 -33.48 8.22 -11.24
C GLU A 37 -34.20 8.68 -12.51
N ASP A 38 -33.46 9.34 -13.41
CA ASP A 38 -33.94 9.63 -14.77
C ASP A 38 -33.48 8.50 -15.70
N ALA A 39 -34.46 7.82 -16.31
CA ALA A 39 -34.21 6.70 -17.23
C ALA A 39 -33.37 7.10 -18.45
N ASP A 40 -33.47 8.34 -18.92
CA ASP A 40 -32.70 8.81 -20.06
C ASP A 40 -31.26 9.13 -19.67
N GLN A 41 -31.02 9.66 -18.47
CA GLN A 41 -29.67 9.81 -17.93
C GLN A 41 -28.97 8.45 -17.70
N LEU A 42 -29.71 7.44 -17.22
CA LEU A 42 -29.18 6.08 -17.06
C LEU A 42 -28.68 5.52 -18.40
N LYS A 43 -29.45 5.63 -19.47
CA LYS A 43 -29.05 5.18 -20.81
C LYS A 43 -27.82 5.92 -21.34
N ILE A 44 -27.72 7.23 -21.07
CA ILE A 44 -26.53 8.03 -21.45
C ILE A 44 -25.29 7.53 -20.72
N ILE A 45 -25.39 7.28 -19.43
CA ILE A 45 -24.28 6.75 -18.63
C ILE A 45 -23.90 5.35 -19.12
N GLN A 46 -24.86 4.46 -19.30
CA GLN A 46 -24.62 3.10 -19.79
C GLN A 46 -23.88 3.12 -21.14
N LYS A 47 -24.31 3.95 -22.07
CA LYS A 47 -23.67 4.10 -23.38
C LYS A 47 -22.29 4.73 -23.30
N LYS A 48 -22.12 5.76 -22.45
CA LYS A 48 -20.85 6.48 -22.27
C LYS A 48 -19.74 5.57 -21.71
N TYR A 49 -20.07 4.71 -20.74
CA TYR A 49 -19.11 3.83 -20.09
C TYR A 49 -19.10 2.40 -20.66
N GLY A 50 -20.04 2.11 -21.58
CA GLY A 50 -20.14 0.82 -22.27
C GLY A 50 -20.76 -0.28 -21.42
N PHE A 51 -21.55 0.05 -20.40
CA PHE A 51 -22.25 -0.93 -19.56
C PHE A 51 -23.39 -1.64 -20.32
N ASP A 52 -23.84 -1.08 -21.45
CA ASP A 52 -24.77 -1.69 -22.41
C ASP A 52 -24.14 -2.80 -23.25
N GLN A 53 -22.81 -2.92 -23.25
CA GLN A 53 -22.10 -3.92 -24.05
C GLN A 53 -22.04 -5.28 -23.33
N PRO A 54 -21.93 -6.40 -24.07
CA PRO A 54 -21.65 -7.71 -23.48
C PRO A 54 -20.41 -7.66 -22.55
N ILE A 55 -20.45 -8.38 -21.44
CA ILE A 55 -19.40 -8.36 -20.41
C ILE A 55 -18.02 -8.63 -21.00
N LEU A 56 -17.92 -9.56 -21.96
CA LEU A 56 -16.65 -9.87 -22.62
C LEU A 56 -16.09 -8.66 -23.39
N ASN A 57 -16.95 -7.87 -24.04
CA ASN A 57 -16.52 -6.66 -24.74
C ASN A 57 -16.06 -5.59 -23.76
N GLN A 58 -16.77 -5.40 -22.64
CA GLN A 58 -16.36 -4.50 -21.57
C GLN A 58 -14.99 -4.88 -21.03
N TYR A 59 -14.71 -6.18 -20.81
CA TYR A 59 -13.43 -6.70 -20.36
C TYR A 59 -12.32 -6.45 -21.39
N LEU A 60 -12.57 -6.73 -22.67
CA LEU A 60 -11.59 -6.50 -23.74
C LEU A 60 -11.25 -5.01 -23.89
N TYR A 61 -12.25 -4.11 -23.81
CA TYR A 61 -12.00 -2.66 -23.78
C TYR A 61 -11.19 -2.25 -22.56
N TYR A 62 -11.44 -2.86 -21.40
CA TYR A 62 -10.68 -2.57 -20.18
C TYR A 62 -9.22 -3.01 -20.31
N LEU A 63 -8.97 -4.21 -20.83
CA LEU A 63 -7.60 -4.69 -21.10
C LEU A 63 -6.89 -3.80 -22.13
N ASN A 64 -7.60 -3.36 -23.17
CA ASN A 64 -7.05 -2.44 -24.18
C ASN A 64 -6.70 -1.07 -23.56
N ASP A 65 -7.50 -0.57 -22.61
CA ASP A 65 -7.19 0.66 -21.87
C ASP A 65 -5.91 0.51 -21.03
N LEU A 66 -5.71 -0.62 -20.37
CA LEU A 66 -4.53 -0.91 -19.54
C LEU A 66 -3.28 -1.26 -20.36
N SER A 67 -3.45 -1.78 -21.57
CA SER A 67 -2.32 -2.23 -22.39
C SER A 67 -1.46 -1.06 -22.89
N ILE A 68 -0.13 -1.26 -22.82
CA ILE A 68 0.85 -0.34 -23.39
C ILE A 68 0.72 -0.32 -24.92
N LEU A 69 0.54 -1.49 -25.55
CA LEU A 69 0.27 -1.63 -26.98
C LEU A 69 -1.22 -1.87 -27.17
N SER A 70 -1.92 -0.98 -27.85
CA SER A 70 -3.37 -0.99 -27.89
C SER A 70 -3.92 -0.61 -29.27
N ILE A 71 -5.14 -1.11 -29.56
CA ILE A 71 -5.84 -0.89 -30.83
C ILE A 71 -7.01 0.04 -30.57
N HIS A 72 -7.06 1.14 -31.31
CA HIS A 72 -8.10 2.16 -31.18
C HIS A 72 -8.81 2.43 -32.50
N SER A 73 -10.10 2.72 -32.41
CA SER A 73 -10.91 3.14 -33.54
C SER A 73 -10.69 4.62 -33.88
N LYS A 74 -10.81 4.97 -35.13
CA LYS A 74 -10.89 6.37 -35.62
C LYS A 74 -12.33 6.93 -35.62
N ASN A 75 -13.31 6.06 -35.39
CA ASN A 75 -14.72 6.48 -35.32
C ASN A 75 -15.03 7.02 -33.91
N PRO A 76 -15.49 8.30 -33.78
CA PRO A 76 -15.82 8.93 -32.50
C PRO A 76 -16.93 8.22 -31.70
N ASP A 77 -17.85 7.51 -32.38
CA ASP A 77 -18.96 6.82 -31.72
C ASP A 77 -18.56 5.53 -30.99
N LYS A 78 -17.33 5.05 -31.20
CA LYS A 78 -16.87 3.84 -30.56
C LYS A 78 -16.20 4.12 -29.22
N LEU A 79 -16.43 3.26 -28.23
CA LEU A 79 -15.86 3.34 -26.89
C LEU A 79 -14.34 3.40 -26.87
N ASN A 80 -13.68 2.71 -27.81
CA ASN A 80 -12.22 2.72 -27.97
C ASN A 80 -11.72 3.78 -28.95
N PHE A 81 -12.46 4.88 -29.13
CA PHE A 81 -12.02 6.00 -29.97
C PHE A 81 -10.72 6.62 -29.46
N LEU A 82 -9.78 6.90 -30.39
CA LEU A 82 -8.48 7.46 -30.10
C LEU A 82 -8.56 8.96 -29.82
N ASN A 83 -8.73 9.34 -28.56
CA ASN A 83 -8.86 10.73 -28.12
C ASN A 83 -7.59 11.21 -27.40
N LYS A 84 -6.96 12.31 -27.87
CA LYS A 84 -5.76 12.93 -27.26
C LYS A 84 -5.99 13.46 -25.84
N LYS A 85 -7.23 13.81 -25.48
CA LYS A 85 -7.56 14.23 -24.11
C LYS A 85 -7.56 13.04 -23.13
N LYS A 86 -7.88 11.85 -23.65
CA LYS A 86 -7.98 10.61 -22.86
C LYS A 86 -6.64 9.89 -22.77
N TYR A 87 -5.92 9.79 -23.90
CA TYR A 87 -4.69 8.99 -24.00
C TYR A 87 -3.47 9.84 -24.37
N SER A 88 -2.34 9.59 -23.70
CA SER A 88 -1.02 10.06 -24.13
C SER A 88 -0.36 8.94 -24.95
N TYR A 89 -0.22 9.10 -26.26
CA TYR A 89 0.16 8.01 -27.16
C TYR A 89 1.06 8.45 -28.31
N LYS A 90 1.78 7.48 -28.88
CA LYS A 90 2.43 7.56 -30.19
C LYS A 90 1.84 6.50 -31.10
N THR A 91 1.44 6.90 -32.32
CA THR A 91 0.92 5.97 -33.33
C THR A 91 2.06 5.17 -33.92
N LEU A 92 1.94 3.85 -33.90
CA LEU A 92 2.87 2.93 -34.56
C LEU A 92 2.43 2.59 -35.97
N LEU A 93 1.16 2.18 -36.13
CA LEU A 93 0.56 1.84 -37.42
C LEU A 93 -0.82 2.49 -37.51
N SER A 94 -1.14 3.03 -38.67
CA SER A 94 -2.42 3.68 -38.95
C SER A 94 -3.10 3.01 -40.13
N PHE A 95 -4.26 2.42 -39.89
CA PHE A 95 -5.15 1.84 -40.92
C PHE A 95 -6.32 2.78 -41.18
N GLU A 96 -7.13 2.50 -42.18
CA GLU A 96 -8.29 3.34 -42.50
C GLU A 96 -9.28 3.49 -41.33
N ARG A 97 -9.62 2.41 -40.63
CA ARG A 97 -10.62 2.37 -39.55
C ARG A 97 -10.07 2.29 -38.14
N SER A 98 -8.79 1.97 -37.99
CA SER A 98 -8.13 1.75 -36.69
C SER A 98 -6.70 2.23 -36.69
N SER A 99 -6.13 2.38 -35.49
CA SER A 99 -4.72 2.68 -35.29
C SER A 99 -4.16 1.81 -34.16
N ILE A 100 -2.94 1.30 -34.37
CA ILE A 100 -2.16 0.66 -33.32
C ILE A 100 -1.27 1.73 -32.72
N VAL A 101 -1.36 1.88 -31.40
CA VAL A 101 -0.64 2.91 -30.67
C VAL A 101 0.13 2.32 -29.49
N ILE A 102 1.25 2.96 -29.15
CA ILE A 102 1.93 2.78 -27.87
C ILE A 102 1.54 3.93 -26.97
N LYS A 103 1.08 3.61 -25.74
CA LYS A 103 0.58 4.60 -24.80
C LYS A 103 0.91 4.20 -23.36
N PHE A 104 0.82 5.16 -22.44
CA PHE A 104 0.76 4.83 -21.02
C PHE A 104 -0.57 4.13 -20.68
N PRO A 105 -0.55 3.15 -19.74
CA PRO A 105 -1.77 2.52 -19.23
C PRO A 105 -2.77 3.56 -18.79
N TYR A 106 -4.01 3.44 -19.27
CA TYR A 106 -5.10 4.32 -18.89
C TYR A 106 -5.98 3.62 -17.87
N LEU A 107 -5.93 4.09 -16.62
CA LEU A 107 -6.66 3.51 -15.48
C LEU A 107 -8.12 3.96 -15.41
N ARG A 108 -8.62 4.63 -16.46
CA ARG A 108 -9.94 5.24 -16.55
C ARG A 108 -10.16 6.39 -15.56
N GLU A 109 -11.41 6.84 -15.48
CA GLU A 109 -11.89 7.86 -14.56
C GLU A 109 -12.72 7.21 -13.46
N SER A 110 -12.74 7.81 -12.27
CA SER A 110 -13.62 7.44 -11.18
C SER A 110 -15.09 7.49 -11.63
N TYR A 111 -15.86 6.51 -11.19
CA TYR A 111 -17.30 6.51 -11.43
C TYR A 111 -18.04 7.48 -10.51
N GLN A 112 -17.49 7.73 -9.32
CA GLN A 112 -18.09 8.58 -8.31
C GLN A 112 -17.63 10.05 -8.42
N ARG A 113 -16.37 10.28 -8.79
CA ARG A 113 -15.78 11.62 -8.93
C ARG A 113 -15.74 12.01 -10.40
N ARG A 114 -16.78 12.68 -10.89
CA ARG A 114 -16.93 13.07 -12.30
C ARG A 114 -15.68 13.76 -12.84
N GLY A 115 -15.10 13.18 -13.91
CA GLY A 115 -13.93 13.74 -14.61
C GLY A 115 -12.59 13.58 -13.89
N VAL A 116 -12.54 12.93 -12.72
CA VAL A 116 -11.31 12.68 -11.99
C VAL A 116 -10.69 11.36 -12.48
N LYS A 117 -9.47 11.44 -13.01
CA LYS A 117 -8.71 10.24 -13.44
C LYS A 117 -8.20 9.47 -12.23
N VAL A 118 -8.25 8.15 -12.30
CA VAL A 118 -7.66 7.27 -11.26
C VAL A 118 -6.19 7.57 -11.05
N SER A 119 -5.45 7.89 -12.11
CA SER A 119 -4.03 8.29 -12.00
C SER A 119 -3.81 9.57 -11.18
N THR A 120 -4.77 10.49 -11.14
CA THR A 120 -4.72 11.69 -10.27
C THR A 120 -4.92 11.28 -8.81
N ILE A 121 -5.94 10.47 -8.53
CA ILE A 121 -6.18 9.94 -7.17
C ILE A 121 -4.93 9.26 -6.62
N ILE A 122 -4.28 8.44 -7.45
CA ILE A 122 -3.03 7.78 -7.09
C ILE A 122 -1.92 8.80 -6.75
N LYS A 123 -1.72 9.80 -7.60
CA LYS A 123 -0.69 10.83 -7.38
C LYS A 123 -0.90 11.59 -6.08
N ASP A 124 -2.15 11.83 -5.71
CA ASP A 124 -2.49 12.62 -4.51
C ASP A 124 -2.37 11.79 -3.22
N THR A 125 -2.63 10.46 -3.29
CA THR A 125 -2.68 9.59 -2.11
C THR A 125 -1.39 8.78 -1.90
N PHE A 126 -0.71 8.34 -2.97
CA PHE A 126 0.49 7.52 -2.89
C PHE A 126 1.63 8.12 -2.06
N PRO A 127 1.97 9.43 -2.16
CA PRO A 127 3.02 10.01 -1.35
C PRO A 127 2.79 9.85 0.16
N ASN A 128 1.54 9.98 0.61
CA ASN A 128 1.19 9.82 2.03
C ASN A 128 1.38 8.38 2.51
N THR A 129 1.01 7.39 1.70
CA THR A 129 1.28 5.97 1.99
C THR A 129 2.79 5.69 2.07
N VAL A 130 3.59 6.27 1.16
CA VAL A 130 5.06 6.13 1.17
C VAL A 130 5.66 6.73 2.43
N VAL A 131 5.23 7.92 2.84
CA VAL A 131 5.71 8.55 4.09
C VAL A 131 5.38 7.69 5.30
N LEU A 132 4.17 7.16 5.38
CA LEU A 132 3.75 6.25 6.44
C LEU A 132 4.59 4.96 6.46
N ALA A 133 4.81 4.33 5.30
CA ALA A 133 5.60 3.10 5.19
C ALA A 133 7.08 3.33 5.57
N ILE A 134 7.69 4.43 5.12
CA ILE A 134 9.06 4.80 5.47
C ILE A 134 9.18 5.04 6.98
N SER A 135 8.28 5.80 7.57
CA SER A 135 8.28 6.08 9.00
C SER A 135 8.13 4.81 9.82
N SER A 136 7.23 3.92 9.41
CA SER A 136 7.00 2.64 10.08
C SER A 136 8.21 1.71 10.00
N ILE A 137 8.87 1.63 8.84
CA ILE A 137 10.05 0.76 8.70
C ILE A 137 11.26 1.32 9.46
N LEU A 138 11.41 2.65 9.54
CA LEU A 138 12.46 3.27 10.37
C LEU A 138 12.26 2.97 11.84
N ILE A 139 11.05 3.11 12.36
CA ILE A 139 10.68 2.71 13.73
C ILE A 139 10.99 1.23 13.94
N ALA A 140 10.62 0.39 12.98
CA ALA A 140 10.84 -1.05 13.08
C ALA A 140 12.31 -1.43 13.08
N ILE A 141 13.15 -0.78 12.29
CA ILE A 141 14.60 -0.99 12.30
C ILE A 141 15.17 -0.61 13.66
N ILE A 142 14.88 0.58 14.15
CA ILE A 142 15.44 1.09 15.40
C ILE A 142 15.05 0.16 16.57
N PHE A 143 13.77 -0.02 16.81
CA PHE A 143 13.31 -0.81 17.96
C PHE A 143 13.53 -2.31 17.78
N GLY A 144 13.37 -2.85 16.57
CA GLY A 144 13.63 -4.26 16.29
C GLY A 144 15.10 -4.64 16.50
N LEU A 145 16.05 -3.81 16.07
CA LEU A 145 17.48 -4.05 16.33
C LEU A 145 17.80 -3.93 17.81
N ILE A 146 17.31 -2.90 18.50
CA ILE A 146 17.56 -2.72 19.95
C ILE A 146 17.03 -3.94 20.72
N PHE A 147 15.78 -4.33 20.51
CA PHE A 147 15.17 -5.46 21.19
C PHE A 147 15.88 -6.79 20.85
N GLY A 148 16.21 -7.01 19.57
CA GLY A 148 16.92 -8.21 19.14
C GLY A 148 18.33 -8.32 19.75
N ILE A 149 19.08 -7.22 19.83
CA ILE A 149 20.42 -7.19 20.46
C ILE A 149 20.29 -7.43 21.96
N ILE A 150 19.39 -6.73 22.66
CA ILE A 150 19.17 -6.91 24.10
C ILE A 150 18.80 -8.37 24.40
N SER A 151 17.88 -8.93 23.65
CA SER A 151 17.43 -10.32 23.80
C SER A 151 18.58 -11.32 23.56
N ALA A 152 19.39 -11.12 22.52
CA ALA A 152 20.53 -12.00 22.20
C ALA A 152 21.60 -11.99 23.28
N LEU A 153 21.94 -10.79 23.79
CA LEU A 153 23.00 -10.64 24.83
C LEU A 153 22.57 -11.15 26.21
N ASN A 154 21.27 -11.22 26.46
CA ASN A 154 20.67 -11.73 27.69
C ASN A 154 19.96 -13.07 27.48
N LYS A 155 20.45 -13.89 26.57
CA LYS A 155 19.85 -15.17 26.21
C LYS A 155 19.51 -16.04 27.44
N GLY A 156 18.24 -16.50 27.49
CA GLY A 156 17.72 -17.36 28.57
C GLY A 156 17.35 -16.63 29.87
N THR A 157 17.46 -15.30 29.92
CA THR A 157 17.03 -14.49 31.07
C THR A 157 15.55 -14.05 30.90
N PHE A 158 15.00 -13.42 31.94
CA PHE A 158 13.66 -12.82 31.91
C PHE A 158 13.52 -11.78 30.79
N LEU A 159 14.54 -10.94 30.57
CA LEU A 159 14.53 -9.95 29.49
C LEU A 159 14.41 -10.58 28.09
N ASP A 160 15.17 -11.67 27.86
CA ASP A 160 15.09 -12.42 26.62
C ASP A 160 13.66 -12.97 26.39
N ASN A 161 13.12 -13.66 27.40
CA ASN A 161 11.80 -14.25 27.33
C ASN A 161 10.70 -13.18 27.16
N PHE A 162 10.83 -12.04 27.83
CA PHE A 162 9.89 -10.93 27.72
C PHE A 162 9.88 -10.32 26.30
N VAL A 163 11.07 -10.07 25.70
CA VAL A 163 11.16 -9.57 24.33
C VAL A 163 10.59 -10.58 23.33
N GLN A 164 10.84 -11.88 23.52
CA GLN A 164 10.27 -12.92 22.67
C GLN A 164 8.74 -12.99 22.80
N LEU A 165 8.20 -12.86 24.01
CA LEU A 165 6.76 -12.82 24.26
C LEU A 165 6.12 -11.63 23.54
N LEU A 166 6.69 -10.42 23.70
CA LEU A 166 6.21 -9.21 23.01
C LEU A 166 6.30 -9.35 21.50
N SER A 167 7.38 -9.94 20.98
CA SER A 167 7.51 -10.17 19.53
C SER A 167 6.46 -11.15 19.01
N THR A 168 6.22 -12.25 19.71
CA THR A 168 5.20 -13.23 19.34
C THR A 168 3.81 -12.60 19.33
N PHE A 169 3.50 -11.81 20.37
CA PHE A 169 2.23 -11.10 20.49
C PHE A 169 2.06 -10.08 19.35
N GLY A 170 3.09 -9.26 19.07
CA GLY A 170 3.08 -8.27 18.00
C GLY A 170 2.92 -8.88 16.60
N MET A 171 3.45 -10.09 16.36
CA MET A 171 3.24 -10.81 15.12
C MET A 171 1.82 -11.35 14.98
N SER A 172 1.21 -11.77 16.07
CA SER A 172 -0.09 -12.45 16.10
C SER A 172 -1.27 -11.47 16.00
N MET A 173 -1.09 -10.23 16.45
CA MET A 173 -2.18 -9.24 16.43
C MET A 173 -2.51 -8.78 15.01
N PRO A 174 -3.79 -8.81 14.60
CA PRO A 174 -4.23 -8.19 13.35
C PRO A 174 -4.01 -6.67 13.40
N SER A 175 -3.50 -6.08 12.31
CA SER A 175 -3.19 -4.63 12.25
C SER A 175 -4.41 -3.74 12.51
N PHE A 176 -5.60 -4.15 12.06
CA PHE A 176 -6.82 -3.38 12.32
C PHE A 176 -7.15 -3.32 13.81
N LEU A 177 -6.99 -4.43 14.54
CA LEU A 177 -7.25 -4.48 15.98
C LEU A 177 -6.23 -3.61 16.74
N SER A 178 -4.95 -3.72 16.38
CA SER A 178 -3.90 -2.86 16.94
C SER A 178 -4.21 -1.38 16.68
N SER A 179 -4.67 -1.02 15.48
CA SER A 179 -5.04 0.36 15.13
C SER A 179 -6.13 0.91 16.06
N ILE A 180 -7.21 0.15 16.26
CA ILE A 180 -8.33 0.55 17.12
C ILE A 180 -7.84 0.73 18.57
N ILE A 181 -7.10 -0.24 19.10
CA ILE A 181 -6.61 -0.21 20.48
C ILE A 181 -5.68 0.98 20.70
N PHE A 182 -4.71 1.19 19.81
CA PHE A 182 -3.75 2.30 19.96
C PHE A 182 -4.40 3.67 19.77
N ALA A 183 -5.31 3.82 18.79
CA ALA A 183 -6.07 5.04 18.60
C ALA A 183 -6.90 5.37 19.83
N TRP A 184 -7.61 4.37 20.39
CA TRP A 184 -8.42 4.54 21.57
C TRP A 184 -7.60 4.85 22.84
N ILE A 185 -6.54 4.08 23.12
CA ILE A 185 -5.73 4.29 24.34
C ILE A 185 -4.96 5.62 24.24
N PHE A 186 -4.18 5.81 23.20
CA PHE A 186 -3.23 6.93 23.12
C PHE A 186 -3.84 8.20 22.52
N GLY A 187 -4.81 8.06 21.61
CA GLY A 187 -5.44 9.20 20.94
C GLY A 187 -6.73 9.67 21.62
N PHE A 188 -7.33 8.86 22.51
CA PHE A 188 -8.53 9.22 23.23
C PHE A 188 -8.33 9.21 24.76
N VAL A 189 -8.08 8.05 25.39
CA VAL A 189 -8.01 7.92 26.85
C VAL A 189 -6.84 8.71 27.44
N LEU A 190 -5.68 8.62 26.81
CA LEU A 190 -4.46 9.29 27.25
C LEU A 190 -4.13 10.57 26.43
N SER A 191 -5.09 11.11 25.69
CA SER A 191 -4.87 12.27 24.80
C SER A 191 -4.32 13.51 25.53
N GLU A 192 -4.76 13.75 26.76
CA GLU A 192 -4.27 14.85 27.60
C GLU A 192 -2.77 14.72 27.94
N TYR A 193 -2.26 13.48 28.08
CA TYR A 193 -0.87 13.21 28.40
C TYR A 193 0.00 13.07 27.16
N THR A 194 -0.51 12.43 26.11
CA THR A 194 0.24 12.14 24.88
C THR A 194 0.18 13.29 23.88
N ASN A 195 -0.86 14.13 23.96
CA ASN A 195 -1.19 15.15 22.96
C ASN A 195 -1.29 14.59 21.52
N LEU A 196 -1.64 13.28 21.39
CA LEU A 196 -1.81 12.61 20.10
C LEU A 196 -3.27 12.63 19.69
N ASN A 197 -3.52 12.70 18.39
CA ASN A 197 -4.85 12.65 17.84
C ASN A 197 -5.28 11.19 17.61
N MET A 198 -6.55 10.88 17.86
CA MET A 198 -7.11 9.56 17.56
C MET A 198 -7.11 9.26 16.06
N THR A 199 -7.42 10.28 15.26
CA THR A 199 -7.44 10.22 13.80
C THR A 199 -6.84 11.49 13.22
N GLY A 200 -6.36 11.43 11.98
CA GLY A 200 -5.83 12.57 11.25
C GLY A 200 -4.91 12.14 10.11
N SER A 201 -4.60 13.06 9.23
CA SER A 201 -3.70 12.84 8.10
C SER A 201 -2.44 13.69 8.22
N LEU A 202 -1.46 13.45 7.30
CA LEU A 202 -0.22 14.22 7.25
C LEU A 202 -0.47 15.69 7.00
N TYR A 203 -1.43 15.97 6.13
CA TYR A 203 -1.86 17.32 5.79
C TYR A 203 -3.31 17.49 6.19
N GLU A 204 -3.60 18.53 6.93
CA GLU A 204 -4.96 18.93 7.34
C GLU A 204 -5.21 20.37 6.94
N LEU A 205 -6.45 20.69 6.61
CA LEU A 205 -6.88 22.05 6.40
C LEU A 205 -6.78 22.81 7.73
N ASP A 206 -6.37 24.06 7.67
CA ASP A 206 -6.40 24.95 8.83
C ASP A 206 -7.85 25.20 9.29
N ASP A 207 -8.00 25.88 10.44
CA ASP A 207 -9.30 26.15 11.04
C ASP A 207 -10.21 27.02 10.14
N PHE A 208 -9.62 27.71 9.16
CA PHE A 208 -10.33 28.55 8.19
C PHE A 208 -10.62 27.81 6.86
N GLY A 209 -10.02 26.64 6.65
CA GLY A 209 -10.18 25.85 5.44
C GLY A 209 -9.43 26.42 4.21
N GLU A 210 -8.48 27.33 4.42
CA GLU A 210 -7.77 28.04 3.34
C GLU A 210 -6.45 27.37 2.96
N GLU A 211 -5.69 26.85 3.95
CA GLU A 211 -4.35 26.29 3.72
C GLU A 211 -4.18 24.90 4.33
N TYR A 212 -3.40 24.06 3.62
CA TYR A 212 -2.98 22.77 4.16
C TYR A 212 -1.79 22.94 5.08
N ARG A 213 -1.91 22.47 6.33
CA ARG A 213 -0.83 22.43 7.31
C ARG A 213 -0.28 21.03 7.50
N LEU A 214 1.03 20.92 7.61
CA LEU A 214 1.72 19.68 7.93
C LEU A 214 1.57 19.35 9.42
N VAL A 215 0.93 18.22 9.74
CA VAL A 215 0.66 17.77 11.12
C VAL A 215 1.41 16.47 11.42
N LEU A 216 2.70 16.58 11.74
CA LEU A 216 3.58 15.42 11.98
C LEU A 216 3.12 14.54 13.15
N LYS A 217 2.40 15.07 14.14
CA LYS A 217 1.89 14.27 15.26
C LYS A 217 0.92 13.16 14.81
N ASN A 218 0.18 13.38 13.71
CA ASN A 218 -0.72 12.38 13.15
C ASN A 218 0.00 11.17 12.53
N LEU A 219 1.30 11.30 12.25
CA LEU A 219 2.12 10.21 11.71
C LEU A 219 2.54 9.21 12.80
N ILE A 220 2.57 9.61 14.07
CA ILE A 220 3.18 8.83 15.17
C ILE A 220 2.43 7.51 15.40
N LEU A 221 1.13 7.58 15.72
CA LEU A 221 0.33 6.38 16.03
C LEU A 221 0.24 5.39 14.86
N PRO A 222 -0.16 5.82 13.64
CA PRO A 222 -0.21 4.89 12.51
C PRO A 222 1.14 4.27 12.18
N SER A 223 2.26 5.03 12.32
CA SER A 223 3.61 4.51 12.06
C SER A 223 4.04 3.46 13.09
N ILE A 224 3.73 3.66 14.37
CA ILE A 224 4.00 2.68 15.43
C ILE A 224 3.20 1.40 15.16
N VAL A 225 1.90 1.54 14.94
CA VAL A 225 1.01 0.39 14.74
C VAL A 225 1.40 -0.42 13.51
N LEU A 226 1.67 0.25 12.40
CA LEU A 226 2.11 -0.42 11.18
C LEU A 226 3.50 -1.05 11.35
N GLY A 227 4.35 -0.47 12.22
CA GLY A 227 5.68 -0.94 12.57
C GLY A 227 5.72 -2.15 13.51
N ILE A 228 4.68 -2.45 14.28
CA ILE A 228 4.68 -3.51 15.31
C ILE A 228 5.12 -4.87 14.75
N ARG A 229 4.54 -5.30 13.63
CA ARG A 229 4.87 -6.59 13.01
C ARG A 229 6.33 -6.65 12.52
N PRO A 230 6.83 -5.69 11.72
CA PRO A 230 8.24 -5.67 11.35
C PRO A 230 9.17 -5.55 12.54
N ILE A 231 8.85 -4.77 13.61
CA ILE A 231 9.65 -4.71 14.84
C ILE A 231 9.85 -6.13 15.40
N ALA A 232 8.77 -6.88 15.52
CA ALA A 232 8.79 -8.22 16.07
C ALA A 232 9.67 -9.18 15.23
N VAL A 233 9.51 -9.17 13.91
CA VAL A 233 10.29 -10.03 13.00
C VAL A 233 11.76 -9.63 13.00
N ILE A 234 12.08 -8.34 12.91
CA ILE A 234 13.46 -7.83 12.95
C ILE A 234 14.13 -8.21 14.27
N SER A 235 13.42 -8.05 15.40
CA SER A 235 13.90 -8.43 16.73
C SER A 235 14.27 -9.91 16.79
N MET A 236 13.38 -10.80 16.36
CA MET A 236 13.64 -12.25 16.37
C MET A 236 14.78 -12.64 15.41
N MET A 237 14.83 -12.05 14.22
CA MET A 237 15.89 -12.34 13.24
C MET A 237 17.25 -11.86 13.76
N MET A 238 17.33 -10.62 14.29
CA MET A 238 18.54 -10.05 14.85
C MET A 238 19.03 -10.88 16.04
N ARG A 239 18.10 -11.25 16.95
CA ARG A 239 18.43 -12.12 18.09
C ARG A 239 19.06 -13.44 17.65
N ASN A 240 18.39 -14.16 16.75
CA ASN A 240 18.85 -15.49 16.33
C ASN A 240 20.19 -15.40 15.57
N SER A 241 20.32 -14.45 14.67
CA SER A 241 21.55 -14.21 13.92
C SER A 241 22.73 -13.79 14.82
N LEU A 242 22.47 -12.94 15.83
CA LEU A 242 23.51 -12.51 16.76
C LEU A 242 23.97 -13.66 17.69
N ILE A 243 23.06 -14.49 18.18
CA ILE A 243 23.39 -15.68 18.98
C ILE A 243 24.25 -16.67 18.17
N GLU A 244 23.93 -16.86 16.88
CA GLU A 244 24.75 -17.71 16.00
C GLU A 244 26.12 -17.08 15.75
N THR A 245 26.16 -15.80 15.48
CA THR A 245 27.40 -15.06 15.19
C THR A 245 28.36 -15.06 16.37
N LEU A 246 27.87 -14.94 17.61
CA LEU A 246 28.68 -14.98 18.83
C LEU A 246 29.44 -16.30 19.00
N LYS A 247 29.04 -17.38 18.37
CA LYS A 247 29.68 -18.70 18.42
C LYS A 247 30.75 -18.91 17.33
N LYS A 248 30.92 -17.98 16.42
CA LYS A 248 31.87 -18.11 15.28
C LYS A 248 33.32 -17.99 15.72
N ASN A 249 34.22 -18.73 15.09
CA ASN A 249 35.65 -18.78 15.43
C ASN A 249 36.33 -17.40 15.39
N TYR A 250 35.97 -16.53 14.44
CA TYR A 250 36.53 -15.20 14.36
C TYR A 250 36.20 -14.31 15.57
N VAL A 251 35.07 -14.56 16.24
CA VAL A 251 34.68 -13.88 17.48
C VAL A 251 35.57 -14.34 18.64
N ILE A 252 35.82 -15.65 18.72
CA ILE A 252 36.77 -16.24 19.71
C ILE A 252 38.17 -15.65 19.51
N THR A 253 38.64 -15.58 18.26
CA THR A 253 39.91 -14.96 17.89
C THR A 253 39.99 -13.49 18.30
N ALA A 254 38.90 -12.73 18.14
CA ALA A 254 38.85 -11.32 18.54
C ALA A 254 39.03 -11.16 20.06
N TYR A 255 38.39 -12.04 20.87
CA TYR A 255 38.58 -12.07 22.29
C TYR A 255 40.01 -12.47 22.68
N ALA A 256 40.59 -13.47 22.00
CA ALA A 256 41.98 -13.91 22.25
C ALA A 256 43.02 -12.81 21.94
N LYS A 257 42.71 -11.88 21.04
CA LYS A 257 43.51 -10.68 20.76
C LYS A 257 43.33 -9.55 21.79
N GLY A 258 42.59 -9.77 22.87
CA GLY A 258 42.39 -8.82 23.96
C GLY A 258 41.36 -7.72 23.68
N LEU A 259 40.52 -7.85 22.66
CA LEU A 259 39.46 -6.87 22.40
C LEU A 259 38.36 -6.93 23.46
N SER A 260 37.92 -5.76 23.93
CA SER A 260 36.84 -5.68 24.91
C SER A 260 35.50 -6.22 24.32
N LYS A 261 34.64 -6.74 25.20
CA LYS A 261 33.33 -7.30 24.84
C LYS A 261 32.51 -6.34 23.94
N SER A 262 32.46 -5.07 24.30
CA SER A 262 31.72 -4.07 23.53
C SER A 262 32.29 -3.88 22.11
N LYS A 263 33.62 -3.82 21.95
CA LYS A 263 34.27 -3.71 20.63
C LYS A 263 33.99 -4.95 19.76
N VAL A 264 34.06 -6.15 20.34
CA VAL A 264 33.77 -7.39 19.61
C VAL A 264 32.31 -7.42 19.16
N ILE A 265 31.37 -7.08 20.02
CA ILE A 265 29.94 -7.08 19.69
C ILE A 265 29.64 -6.05 18.58
N LEU A 266 30.04 -4.79 18.78
CA LEU A 266 29.69 -3.69 17.87
C LEU A 266 30.37 -3.85 16.50
N ASN A 267 31.66 -4.15 16.47
CA ASN A 267 32.46 -4.11 15.25
C ASN A 267 32.46 -5.45 14.48
N HIS A 268 32.30 -6.58 15.17
CA HIS A 268 32.43 -7.90 14.55
C HIS A 268 31.14 -8.70 14.55
N CYS A 269 30.32 -8.62 15.61
CA CYS A 269 29.12 -9.45 15.68
C CYS A 269 27.89 -8.80 15.05
N ILE A 270 27.53 -7.57 15.44
CA ILE A 270 26.32 -6.88 14.95
C ILE A 270 26.37 -6.74 13.43
N LYS A 271 27.49 -6.26 12.88
CA LYS A 271 27.65 -6.04 11.45
C LYS A 271 27.35 -7.31 10.62
N ASN A 272 27.86 -8.46 11.07
CA ASN A 272 27.64 -9.73 10.37
C ASN A 272 26.25 -10.31 10.61
N SER A 273 25.62 -9.98 11.74
CA SER A 273 24.26 -10.41 12.09
C SER A 273 23.16 -9.64 11.35
N LEU A 274 23.47 -8.50 10.72
CA LEU A 274 22.50 -7.70 9.97
C LEU A 274 22.09 -8.31 8.63
N ASN A 275 22.88 -9.21 8.04
CA ASN A 275 22.61 -9.73 6.70
C ASN A 275 21.18 -10.30 6.54
N PRO A 276 20.67 -11.21 7.39
CA PRO A 276 19.31 -11.71 7.25
C PRO A 276 18.27 -10.63 7.52
N VAL A 277 18.56 -9.66 8.39
CA VAL A 277 17.67 -8.53 8.69
C VAL A 277 17.50 -7.64 7.46
N ILE A 278 18.60 -7.28 6.77
CA ILE A 278 18.56 -6.43 5.56
C ILE A 278 17.74 -7.11 4.46
N THR A 279 17.89 -8.42 4.30
CA THR A 279 17.11 -9.19 3.32
C THR A 279 15.61 -9.13 3.63
N ALA A 280 15.24 -9.28 4.91
CA ALA A 280 13.86 -9.22 5.34
C ALA A 280 13.24 -7.82 5.18
N LEU A 281 14.02 -6.75 5.41
CA LEU A 281 13.58 -5.37 5.29
C LEU A 281 13.00 -5.04 3.91
N SER A 282 13.61 -5.54 2.84
CA SER A 282 13.14 -5.30 1.47
C SER A 282 11.73 -5.87 1.25
N GLY A 283 11.48 -7.09 1.73
CA GLY A 283 10.16 -7.71 1.66
C GLY A 283 9.13 -7.01 2.55
N TRP A 284 9.53 -6.60 3.75
CA TRP A 284 8.65 -5.87 4.65
C TRP A 284 8.26 -4.49 4.12
N PHE A 285 9.18 -3.75 3.51
CA PHE A 285 8.86 -2.45 2.92
C PHE A 285 7.78 -2.58 1.84
N ALA A 286 7.90 -3.54 0.93
CA ALA A 286 6.87 -3.82 -0.06
C ALA A 286 5.54 -4.23 0.59
N SER A 287 5.60 -5.09 1.62
CA SER A 287 4.41 -5.51 2.37
C SER A 287 3.73 -4.35 3.11
N LEU A 288 4.48 -3.36 3.63
CA LEU A 288 3.92 -2.19 4.30
C LEU A 288 3.18 -1.28 3.31
N LEU A 289 3.71 -1.10 2.10
CA LEU A 289 3.04 -0.36 1.03
C LEU A 289 1.69 -1.00 0.66
N ALA A 290 1.64 -2.34 0.64
CA ALA A 290 0.43 -3.10 0.33
C ALA A 290 -0.49 -3.30 1.55
N GLY A 291 0.07 -3.40 2.75
CA GLY A 291 -0.64 -3.81 3.98
C GLY A 291 -1.15 -2.67 4.86
N SER A 292 -0.98 -1.41 4.46
CA SER A 292 -1.39 -0.23 5.25
C SER A 292 -2.90 0.07 5.21
N VAL A 293 -3.68 -0.65 4.40
CA VAL A 293 -5.09 -0.36 4.09
C VAL A 293 -5.93 -0.10 5.34
N PHE A 294 -5.96 -1.04 6.28
CA PHE A 294 -6.78 -0.89 7.49
C PHE A 294 -6.22 0.14 8.46
N VAL A 295 -4.89 0.27 8.54
CA VAL A 295 -4.25 1.29 9.38
C VAL A 295 -4.60 2.68 8.87
N GLU A 296 -4.45 2.92 7.57
CA GLU A 296 -4.81 4.19 6.94
C GLU A 296 -6.30 4.52 7.11
N TYR A 297 -7.17 3.53 6.92
CA TYR A 297 -8.61 3.73 7.07
C TYR A 297 -9.00 4.10 8.50
N ILE A 298 -8.51 3.37 9.51
CA ILE A 298 -8.88 3.58 10.91
C ILE A 298 -8.34 4.91 11.44
N PHE A 299 -7.09 5.25 11.12
CA PHE A 299 -6.51 6.53 11.53
C PHE A 299 -6.98 7.72 10.68
N GLY A 300 -7.77 7.50 9.62
CA GLY A 300 -8.18 8.56 8.71
C GLY A 300 -7.02 9.12 7.87
N TRP A 301 -5.94 8.35 7.70
CA TRP A 301 -4.76 8.72 6.93
C TRP A 301 -5.07 8.79 5.43
N ASN A 302 -4.73 9.90 4.78
CA ASN A 302 -5.13 10.18 3.39
C ASN A 302 -4.21 9.50 2.37
N GLY A 303 -4.16 8.15 2.43
CA GLY A 303 -3.32 7.31 1.58
C GLY A 303 -4.12 6.38 0.67
N LEU A 304 -3.40 5.53 -0.08
CA LEU A 304 -3.98 4.57 -1.04
C LEU A 304 -4.94 3.60 -0.38
N GLY A 305 -4.59 3.10 0.82
CA GLY A 305 -5.40 2.09 1.50
C GLY A 305 -6.76 2.62 1.94
N ARG A 306 -6.81 3.83 2.50
CA ARG A 306 -8.07 4.50 2.82
C ARG A 306 -8.93 4.70 1.57
N GLU A 307 -8.30 5.08 0.46
CA GLU A 307 -8.99 5.30 -0.80
C GLU A 307 -9.57 4.00 -1.39
N ILE A 308 -8.87 2.86 -1.23
CA ILE A 308 -9.41 1.54 -1.60
C ILE A 308 -10.69 1.25 -0.82
N VAL A 309 -10.68 1.41 0.51
CA VAL A 309 -11.86 1.12 1.34
C VAL A 309 -13.02 2.05 1.00
N ASN A 310 -12.75 3.34 0.81
CA ASN A 310 -13.76 4.31 0.39
C ASN A 310 -14.38 3.90 -0.96
N SER A 311 -13.55 3.52 -1.92
CA SER A 311 -13.99 3.12 -3.26
C SER A 311 -14.77 1.80 -3.25
N LEU A 312 -14.43 0.86 -2.33
CA LEU A 312 -15.19 -0.38 -2.13
C LEU A 312 -16.61 -0.09 -1.61
N ASN A 313 -16.76 0.84 -0.68
CA ASN A 313 -18.05 1.20 -0.09
C ASN A 313 -19.03 1.81 -1.11
N VAL A 314 -18.49 2.46 -2.16
CA VAL A 314 -19.28 3.12 -3.21
C VAL A 314 -19.17 2.41 -4.57
N LEU A 315 -18.55 1.24 -4.62
CA LEU A 315 -18.32 0.42 -5.82
C LEU A 315 -17.68 1.20 -6.99
N ASP A 316 -16.69 2.04 -6.69
CA ASP A 316 -15.90 2.74 -7.72
C ASP A 316 -14.86 1.80 -8.34
N VAL A 317 -15.33 0.94 -9.22
CA VAL A 317 -14.55 -0.16 -9.81
C VAL A 317 -13.23 0.29 -10.46
N PRO A 318 -13.17 1.37 -11.27
CA PRO A 318 -11.91 1.81 -11.86
C PRO A 318 -10.86 2.20 -10.80
N VAL A 319 -11.28 2.85 -9.71
CA VAL A 319 -10.38 3.24 -8.63
C VAL A 319 -9.89 1.99 -7.89
N ILE A 320 -10.76 1.05 -7.57
CA ILE A 320 -10.39 -0.20 -6.89
C ILE A 320 -9.36 -0.97 -7.72
N ILE A 321 -9.62 -1.19 -9.01
CA ILE A 321 -8.68 -1.94 -9.85
C ILE A 321 -7.36 -1.17 -10.00
N GLY A 322 -7.42 0.14 -10.26
CA GLY A 322 -6.24 0.97 -10.44
C GLY A 322 -5.33 1.01 -9.20
N LEU A 323 -5.92 1.13 -8.01
CA LEU A 323 -5.17 1.10 -6.74
C LEU A 323 -4.64 -0.31 -6.44
N SER A 324 -5.42 -1.36 -6.70
CA SER A 324 -4.99 -2.74 -6.49
C SER A 324 -3.77 -3.10 -7.35
N LEU A 325 -3.68 -2.58 -8.57
CA LEU A 325 -2.52 -2.80 -9.46
C LEU A 325 -1.21 -2.20 -8.93
N ILE A 326 -1.27 -1.20 -8.07
CA ILE A 326 -0.07 -0.59 -7.45
C ILE A 326 0.42 -1.41 -6.27
N HIS A 327 -0.48 -2.12 -5.59
CA HIS A 327 -0.16 -2.93 -4.42
C HIS A 327 0.47 -4.29 -4.77
N ILE A 328 0.58 -4.64 -6.04
CA ILE A 328 1.17 -5.88 -6.55
C ILE A 328 2.58 -5.65 -7.04
#